data_87007383eec6cbf2203694530fac6b21
#
_entry.id   87007383eec6cbf2203694530fac6b21
#
_cell.length_a   1.000
_cell.length_b   1.000
_cell.length_c   1.000
_cell.angle_alpha   90.00
_cell.angle_beta   90.00
_cell.angle_gamma   90.00
#
_symmetry.space_group_name_H-M   'P 1'
#
loop_
_entity.id
_entity.type
_entity.pdbx_description
1 polymer ?
#
loop_
_entity_poly.entity_id
_entity_poly.type
_entity_poly.pdbx_seq_one_letter_code
_entity_poly.pdbx_strand_id
1 'polypeptide(L)'
;MKVLITGGSGLLGSAISLHFKDYFETVSTYANHRVSIKGCDAIHLDLTDKNNVIDTIQKIKPGIIVHTAALVGVGICENEPELAHRINVQGTNNIVEASKKTNSKIIYVSTDYVFDGKKGNYNEDDKPNPINSYGKTKYEGEILIDTKKHAIVRTSIYGWNIIKDKRSFSTWIIEDLRNNKQINVFIDNINSMMLVNNLAEALKEFIDKDLSGIMNIASSEAKSKYDFAVELADIFKLDKGLIKPIRNDESPGSDKRPLDVSLSTLKARSVLRTKLLNVRESLSRMKELEYQDYLKNFKVV
;
A
#
# COMPACT_ATOMS: atom_id res chain seq x y z
N MET A 1 10.60 -8.44 19.70
CA MET A 1 11.30 -7.60 18.70
C MET A 1 10.47 -6.34 18.50
N LYS A 2 11.12 -5.18 18.38
CA LYS A 2 10.45 -3.90 18.13
C LYS A 2 10.35 -3.64 16.62
N VAL A 3 9.15 -3.29 16.15
CA VAL A 3 8.86 -2.97 14.75
C VAL A 3 8.35 -1.54 14.66
N LEU A 4 8.99 -0.72 13.81
CA LEU A 4 8.54 0.63 13.49
C LEU A 4 7.78 0.60 12.16
N ILE A 5 6.59 1.20 12.13
CA ILE A 5 5.77 1.34 10.92
C ILE A 5 5.67 2.81 10.59
N THR A 6 6.27 3.25 9.49
CA THR A 6 6.08 4.63 9.02
C THR A 6 4.76 4.73 8.26
N GLY A 7 4.08 5.87 8.40
CA GLY A 7 2.77 6.04 7.78
C GLY A 7 1.65 5.22 8.42
N GLY A 8 1.74 4.98 9.75
CA GLY A 8 0.76 4.19 10.49
C GLY A 8 -0.67 4.73 10.49
N SER A 9 -0.88 5.99 10.10
CA SER A 9 -2.21 6.56 9.87
C SER A 9 -2.75 6.35 8.46
N GLY A 10 -1.94 5.80 7.56
CA GLY A 10 -2.37 5.45 6.18
C GLY A 10 -3.13 4.13 6.11
N LEU A 11 -3.72 3.86 4.93
CA LEU A 11 -4.50 2.66 4.67
C LEU A 11 -3.76 1.36 5.03
N LEU A 12 -2.53 1.19 4.56
CA LEU A 12 -1.74 -0.01 4.83
C LEU A 12 -1.10 0.03 6.21
N GLY A 13 -0.50 1.15 6.58
CA GLY A 13 0.22 1.27 7.85
C GLY A 13 -0.67 1.00 9.06
N SER A 14 -1.94 1.43 9.02
CA SER A 14 -2.91 1.13 10.07
C SER A 14 -3.28 -0.35 10.16
N ALA A 15 -3.48 -1.01 9.01
CA ALA A 15 -3.79 -2.43 8.97
C ALA A 15 -2.60 -3.28 9.49
N ILE A 16 -1.37 -2.91 9.10
CA ILE A 16 -0.15 -3.54 9.62
C ILE A 16 -0.04 -3.30 11.13
N SER A 17 -0.22 -2.08 11.60
CA SER A 17 -0.10 -1.75 13.03
C SER A 17 -1.10 -2.53 13.87
N LEU A 18 -2.36 -2.64 13.41
CA LEU A 18 -3.38 -3.42 14.11
C LEU A 18 -3.04 -4.92 14.15
N HIS A 19 -2.49 -5.47 13.07
CA HIS A 19 -2.12 -6.87 13.00
C HIS A 19 -0.85 -7.17 13.81
N PHE A 20 0.17 -6.30 13.70
CA PHE A 20 1.49 -6.55 14.28
C PHE A 20 1.55 -6.39 15.80
N LYS A 21 0.67 -5.56 16.39
CA LYS A 21 0.63 -5.36 17.85
C LYS A 21 0.46 -6.65 18.67
N ASP A 22 -0.09 -7.69 18.06
CA ASP A 22 -0.31 -8.98 18.71
C ASP A 22 0.93 -9.90 18.65
N TYR A 23 1.96 -9.53 17.87
CA TYR A 23 3.18 -10.33 17.63
C TYR A 23 4.46 -9.58 17.97
N PHE A 24 4.45 -8.25 17.92
CA PHE A 24 5.63 -7.41 18.06
C PHE A 24 5.36 -6.22 18.98
N GLU A 25 6.39 -5.69 19.60
CA GLU A 25 6.36 -4.35 20.18
C GLU A 25 6.26 -3.35 19.01
N THR A 26 5.06 -2.88 18.74
CA THR A 26 4.74 -2.11 17.53
C THR A 26 4.66 -0.62 17.82
N VAL A 27 5.47 0.15 17.10
CA VAL A 27 5.43 1.61 17.09
C VAL A 27 5.01 2.09 15.71
N SER A 28 3.97 2.89 15.62
CA SER A 28 3.54 3.51 14.36
C SER A 28 3.86 5.00 14.31
N THR A 29 4.08 5.55 13.11
CA THR A 29 4.29 6.99 12.96
C THR A 29 3.20 7.62 12.11
N TYR A 30 2.96 8.91 12.35
CA TYR A 30 2.05 9.75 11.58
C TYR A 30 2.68 11.10 11.29
N ALA A 31 2.29 11.74 10.19
CA ALA A 31 2.65 13.13 9.90
C ALA A 31 1.49 14.09 10.23
N ASN A 32 0.36 13.95 9.54
CA ASN A 32 -0.74 14.92 9.61
C ASN A 32 -1.93 14.46 10.47
N HIS A 33 -2.17 13.15 10.57
CA HIS A 33 -3.34 12.60 11.28
C HIS A 33 -2.87 11.62 12.33
N ARG A 34 -3.06 11.95 13.59
CA ARG A 34 -2.79 11.02 14.68
C ARG A 34 -3.87 9.95 14.73
N VAL A 35 -3.45 8.70 14.70
CA VAL A 35 -4.33 7.55 14.88
C VAL A 35 -3.86 6.76 16.09
N SER A 36 -4.78 6.54 17.02
CA SER A 36 -4.54 5.69 18.17
C SER A 36 -5.05 4.28 17.88
N ILE A 37 -4.19 3.29 18.10
CA ILE A 37 -4.50 1.87 18.00
C ILE A 37 -4.15 1.26 19.36
N LYS A 38 -5.13 0.62 20.02
CA LYS A 38 -4.90 0.00 21.34
C LYS A 38 -3.77 -1.01 21.26
N GLY A 39 -2.73 -0.85 22.09
CA GLY A 39 -1.55 -1.72 22.11
C GLY A 39 -0.47 -1.35 21.08
N CYS A 40 -0.55 -0.15 20.49
CA CYS A 40 0.45 0.35 19.56
C CYS A 40 0.77 1.81 19.89
N ASP A 41 2.04 2.12 20.08
CA ASP A 41 2.49 3.51 20.29
C ASP A 41 2.40 4.30 18.97
N ALA A 42 1.96 5.57 19.05
CA ALA A 42 1.88 6.46 17.91
C ALA A 42 2.77 7.70 18.12
N ILE A 43 3.71 7.91 17.21
CA ILE A 43 4.73 8.97 17.26
C ILE A 43 4.58 9.88 16.04
N HIS A 44 4.62 11.20 16.26
CA HIS A 44 4.70 12.15 15.15
C HIS A 44 6.08 12.07 14.50
N LEU A 45 6.12 11.93 13.17
CA LEU A 45 7.35 11.85 12.39
C LEU A 45 7.13 12.39 10.99
N ASP A 46 7.71 13.55 10.71
CA ASP A 46 7.83 14.07 9.35
C ASP A 46 9.10 13.50 8.71
N LEU A 47 8.94 12.71 7.66
CA LEU A 47 10.06 12.08 6.95
C LEU A 47 10.97 13.08 6.25
N THR A 48 10.50 14.29 6.00
CA THR A 48 11.30 15.36 5.36
C THR A 48 12.28 16.04 6.32
N ASP A 49 12.07 15.90 7.63
CA ASP A 49 13.01 16.36 8.67
C ASP A 49 14.02 15.25 8.99
N LYS A 50 15.16 15.31 8.33
CA LYS A 50 16.25 14.33 8.46
C LYS A 50 16.70 14.12 9.90
N ASN A 51 16.89 15.20 10.67
CA ASN A 51 17.41 15.11 12.03
C ASN A 51 16.39 14.45 12.95
N ASN A 52 15.12 14.85 12.85
CA ASN A 52 14.03 14.25 13.61
C ASN A 52 13.88 12.76 13.29
N VAL A 53 14.00 12.36 12.00
CA VAL A 53 13.96 10.95 11.59
C VAL A 53 15.09 10.15 12.23
N ILE A 54 16.32 10.65 12.17
CA ILE A 54 17.48 9.97 12.75
C ILE A 54 17.34 9.84 14.26
N ASP A 55 17.04 10.91 14.97
CA ASP A 55 16.94 10.94 16.42
C ASP A 55 15.81 10.03 16.91
N THR A 56 14.66 10.08 16.25
CA THR A 56 13.50 9.24 16.58
C THR A 56 13.84 7.75 16.41
N ILE A 57 14.42 7.35 15.29
CA ILE A 57 14.76 5.95 15.03
C ILE A 57 15.87 5.46 15.97
N GLN A 58 16.88 6.30 16.28
CA GLN A 58 17.91 5.98 17.27
C GLN A 58 17.34 5.82 18.69
N LYS A 59 16.33 6.60 19.07
CA LYS A 59 15.64 6.47 20.36
C LYS A 59 14.79 5.19 20.43
N ILE A 60 14.07 4.86 19.37
CA ILE A 60 13.21 3.67 19.30
C ILE A 60 14.04 2.40 19.20
N LYS A 61 15.12 2.41 18.43
CA LYS A 61 15.99 1.25 18.11
C LYS A 61 15.20 0.06 17.60
N PRO A 62 14.40 0.21 16.53
CA PRO A 62 13.62 -0.91 15.99
C PRO A 62 14.54 -1.95 15.35
N GLY A 63 14.20 -3.23 15.49
CA GLY A 63 14.86 -4.28 14.70
C GLY A 63 14.44 -4.23 13.23
N ILE A 64 13.19 -3.84 12.99
CA ILE A 64 12.60 -3.74 11.62
C ILE A 64 11.87 -2.42 11.47
N ILE A 65 12.00 -1.81 10.27
CA ILE A 65 11.25 -0.66 9.82
C ILE A 65 10.40 -1.09 8.62
N VAL A 66 9.07 -1.13 8.78
CA VAL A 66 8.14 -1.29 7.65
C VAL A 66 7.80 0.09 7.13
N HIS A 67 8.38 0.44 5.99
CA HIS A 67 8.27 1.78 5.42
C HIS A 67 7.10 1.86 4.44
N THR A 68 5.93 2.33 4.93
CA THR A 68 4.71 2.50 4.12
C THR A 68 4.35 3.96 3.84
N ALA A 69 5.01 4.91 4.51
CA ALA A 69 4.74 6.33 4.30
C ALA A 69 5.15 6.79 2.91
N ALA A 70 4.24 7.43 2.21
CA ALA A 70 4.47 8.02 0.89
C ALA A 70 3.40 9.08 0.58
N LEU A 71 3.73 10.03 -0.28
CA LEU A 71 2.72 10.78 -1.01
C LEU A 71 2.19 9.87 -2.13
N VAL A 72 0.90 9.58 -2.11
CA VAL A 72 0.26 8.64 -3.03
C VAL A 72 -0.74 9.34 -3.94
N GLY A 73 -1.03 8.74 -5.10
CA GLY A 73 -1.97 9.25 -6.07
C GLY A 73 -1.28 9.94 -7.25
N VAL A 74 -1.59 9.45 -8.48
CA VAL A 74 -0.97 9.95 -9.71
C VAL A 74 -1.22 11.45 -9.86
N GLY A 75 -2.48 11.91 -9.76
CA GLY A 75 -2.81 13.32 -9.94
C GLY A 75 -2.10 14.24 -8.95
N ILE A 76 -2.01 13.86 -7.68
CA ILE A 76 -1.31 14.67 -6.65
C ILE A 76 0.18 14.75 -6.97
N CYS A 77 0.82 13.61 -7.28
CA CYS A 77 2.24 13.58 -7.59
C CYS A 77 2.60 14.29 -8.91
N GLU A 78 1.69 14.31 -9.89
CA GLU A 78 1.87 15.09 -11.13
C GLU A 78 1.75 16.60 -10.89
N ASN A 79 0.82 17.02 -10.02
CA ASN A 79 0.61 18.42 -9.69
C ASN A 79 1.68 18.97 -8.74
N GLU A 80 2.23 18.11 -7.85
CA GLU A 80 3.22 18.49 -6.85
C GLU A 80 4.47 17.57 -6.90
N PRO A 81 5.21 17.55 -8.03
CA PRO A 81 6.30 16.61 -8.24
C PRO A 81 7.47 16.81 -7.26
N GLU A 82 7.75 18.05 -6.86
CA GLU A 82 8.79 18.36 -5.86
C GLU A 82 8.41 17.84 -4.47
N LEU A 83 7.14 17.97 -4.08
CA LEU A 83 6.65 17.41 -2.82
C LEU A 83 6.70 15.87 -2.87
N ALA A 84 6.31 15.27 -3.99
CA ALA A 84 6.39 13.82 -4.19
C ALA A 84 7.85 13.33 -4.06
N HIS A 85 8.80 13.99 -4.68
CA HIS A 85 10.22 13.66 -4.56
C HIS A 85 10.72 13.85 -3.13
N ARG A 86 10.39 14.96 -2.49
CA ARG A 86 10.80 15.25 -1.11
C ARG A 86 10.30 14.18 -0.11
N ILE A 87 9.05 13.75 -0.24
CA ILE A 87 8.49 12.74 0.67
C ILE A 87 8.93 11.32 0.29
N ASN A 88 8.79 10.94 -1.00
CA ASN A 88 8.98 9.56 -1.42
C ASN A 88 10.45 9.17 -1.61
N VAL A 89 11.31 10.12 -1.97
CA VAL A 89 12.72 9.85 -2.23
C VAL A 89 13.59 10.33 -1.07
N GLN A 90 13.55 11.63 -0.74
CA GLN A 90 14.38 12.16 0.34
C GLN A 90 13.95 11.60 1.70
N GLY A 91 12.64 11.47 1.96
CA GLY A 91 12.11 10.83 3.16
C GLY A 91 12.57 9.37 3.28
N THR A 92 12.54 8.60 2.17
CA THR A 92 13.08 7.23 2.14
C THR A 92 14.59 7.21 2.42
N ASN A 93 15.37 8.16 1.85
CA ASN A 93 16.80 8.26 2.13
C ASN A 93 17.07 8.53 3.62
N ASN A 94 16.28 9.38 4.26
CA ASN A 94 16.41 9.66 5.70
C ASN A 94 16.17 8.39 6.54
N ILE A 95 15.19 7.55 6.16
CA ILE A 95 14.96 6.24 6.79
C ILE A 95 16.16 5.31 6.57
N VAL A 96 16.73 5.26 5.36
CA VAL A 96 17.90 4.42 5.06
C VAL A 96 19.10 4.86 5.88
N GLU A 97 19.38 6.14 6.00
CA GLU A 97 20.46 6.65 6.82
C GLU A 97 20.28 6.35 8.32
N ALA A 98 19.06 6.52 8.84
CA ALA A 98 18.74 6.20 10.22
C ALA A 98 18.86 4.70 10.51
N SER A 99 18.42 3.85 9.57
CA SER A 99 18.53 2.39 9.71
C SER A 99 19.97 1.90 9.83
N LYS A 100 20.92 2.53 9.12
CA LYS A 100 22.35 2.21 9.24
C LYS A 100 22.88 2.47 10.64
N LYS A 101 22.38 3.51 11.33
CA LYS A 101 22.81 3.86 12.70
C LYS A 101 22.27 2.90 13.77
N THR A 102 21.16 2.23 13.50
CA THR A 102 20.51 1.29 14.43
C THR A 102 20.62 -0.17 14.01
N ASN A 103 21.24 -0.44 12.85
CA ASN A 103 21.27 -1.76 12.20
C ASN A 103 19.87 -2.36 11.98
N SER A 104 18.87 -1.51 11.72
CA SER A 104 17.50 -1.94 11.48
C SER A 104 17.35 -2.49 10.06
N LYS A 105 16.58 -3.55 9.89
CA LYS A 105 16.17 -4.05 8.57
C LYS A 105 15.01 -3.22 8.04
N ILE A 106 15.05 -2.82 6.76
CA ILE A 106 13.95 -2.09 6.11
C ILE A 106 13.14 -3.05 5.24
N ILE A 107 11.81 -2.96 5.34
CA ILE A 107 10.88 -3.49 4.37
C ILE A 107 10.20 -2.28 3.72
N TYR A 108 10.66 -1.94 2.52
CA TYR A 108 10.12 -0.83 1.73
C TYR A 108 8.91 -1.29 0.94
N VAL A 109 7.75 -0.70 1.21
CA VAL A 109 6.53 -0.98 0.44
C VAL A 109 6.51 -0.08 -0.79
N SER A 110 6.65 -0.71 -1.95
CA SER A 110 6.59 -0.09 -3.28
C SER A 110 5.25 -0.35 -3.97
N THR A 111 5.17 -0.12 -5.25
CA THR A 111 3.95 -0.14 -6.04
C THR A 111 4.14 -0.89 -7.37
N ASP A 112 3.04 -1.39 -7.93
CA ASP A 112 2.96 -1.89 -9.30
C ASP A 112 3.19 -0.77 -10.35
N TYR A 113 2.98 0.51 -9.98
CA TYR A 113 3.18 1.67 -10.87
C TYR A 113 4.66 1.98 -11.19
N VAL A 114 5.60 1.18 -10.68
CA VAL A 114 6.99 1.20 -11.18
C VAL A 114 7.10 0.65 -12.62
N PHE A 115 6.07 -0.02 -13.13
CA PHE A 115 6.01 -0.56 -14.47
C PHE A 115 5.18 0.32 -15.43
N ASP A 116 5.45 0.20 -16.74
CA ASP A 116 4.81 1.01 -17.78
C ASP A 116 3.43 0.51 -18.23
N GLY A 117 3.03 -0.69 -17.79
CA GLY A 117 1.73 -1.27 -18.12
C GLY A 117 1.58 -1.83 -19.52
N LYS A 118 2.66 -2.06 -20.25
CA LYS A 118 2.63 -2.61 -21.62
C LYS A 118 2.60 -4.14 -21.67
N LYS A 119 3.18 -4.79 -20.66
CA LYS A 119 3.37 -6.25 -20.64
C LYS A 119 2.29 -6.97 -19.82
N GLY A 120 1.96 -6.44 -18.64
CA GLY A 120 1.19 -7.16 -17.63
C GLY A 120 1.97 -8.32 -16.98
N ASN A 121 1.42 -8.88 -15.92
CA ASN A 121 1.99 -10.01 -15.17
C ASN A 121 3.51 -9.86 -14.91
N TYR A 122 3.91 -8.68 -14.44
CA TYR A 122 5.31 -8.33 -14.17
C TYR A 122 5.88 -9.16 -13.02
N ASN A 123 7.05 -9.75 -13.23
CA ASN A 123 7.82 -10.42 -12.18
C ASN A 123 8.89 -9.50 -11.58
N GLU A 124 9.63 -9.99 -10.59
CA GLU A 124 10.63 -9.20 -9.86
C GLU A 124 11.86 -8.85 -10.71
N ASP A 125 12.15 -9.62 -11.76
CA ASP A 125 13.29 -9.42 -12.66
C ASP A 125 12.96 -8.48 -13.83
N ASP A 126 11.67 -8.15 -14.04
CA ASP A 126 11.27 -7.18 -15.04
C ASP A 126 11.78 -5.79 -14.70
N LYS A 127 12.35 -5.12 -15.69
CA LYS A 127 12.92 -3.78 -15.53
C LYS A 127 11.82 -2.75 -15.31
N PRO A 128 11.83 -1.99 -14.19
CA PRO A 128 10.92 -0.88 -13.99
C PRO A 128 11.06 0.20 -15.07
N ASN A 129 9.92 0.75 -15.50
CA ASN A 129 9.82 1.84 -16.47
C ASN A 129 8.59 2.72 -16.17
N PRO A 130 8.58 3.44 -15.03
CA PRO A 130 7.40 4.18 -14.61
C PRO A 130 7.09 5.34 -15.54
N ILE A 131 5.80 5.54 -15.84
CA ILE A 131 5.31 6.56 -16.78
C ILE A 131 4.71 7.79 -16.10
N ASN A 132 4.59 7.79 -14.78
CA ASN A 132 4.04 8.91 -14.00
C ASN A 132 4.94 9.27 -12.81
N SER A 133 4.76 10.46 -12.25
CA SER A 133 5.58 10.99 -11.14
C SER A 133 5.47 10.15 -9.87
N TYR A 134 4.31 9.55 -9.58
CA TYR A 134 4.16 8.64 -8.45
C TYR A 134 5.05 7.41 -8.60
N GLY A 135 4.92 6.70 -9.74
CA GLY A 135 5.73 5.52 -10.02
C GLY A 135 7.23 5.84 -10.06
N LYS A 136 7.62 6.98 -10.67
CA LYS A 136 9.02 7.44 -10.72
C LYS A 136 9.61 7.64 -9.33
N THR A 137 8.94 8.41 -8.46
CA THR A 137 9.44 8.67 -7.12
C THR A 137 9.45 7.42 -6.24
N LYS A 138 8.50 6.49 -6.43
CA LYS A 138 8.52 5.19 -5.74
C LYS A 138 9.69 4.32 -6.23
N TYR A 139 9.97 4.29 -7.53
CA TYR A 139 11.11 3.57 -8.07
C TYR A 139 12.46 4.18 -7.65
N GLU A 140 12.58 5.50 -7.63
CA GLU A 140 13.76 6.18 -7.08
C GLU A 140 13.98 5.80 -5.60
N GLY A 141 12.91 5.65 -4.83
CA GLY A 141 12.97 5.12 -3.48
C GLY A 141 13.46 3.66 -3.43
N GLU A 142 13.06 2.78 -4.38
CA GLU A 142 13.57 1.40 -4.48
C GLU A 142 15.10 1.37 -4.67
N ILE A 143 15.65 2.27 -5.49
CA ILE A 143 17.09 2.34 -5.79
C ILE A 143 17.93 2.62 -4.53
N LEU A 144 17.37 3.27 -3.53
CA LEU A 144 18.04 3.56 -2.26
C LEU A 144 18.15 2.33 -1.34
N ILE A 145 17.39 1.27 -1.60
CA ILE A 145 17.27 0.07 -0.75
C ILE A 145 18.31 -0.98 -1.16
N ASP A 146 19.28 -1.25 -0.29
CA ASP A 146 20.20 -2.38 -0.48
C ASP A 146 19.47 -3.72 -0.29
N THR A 147 19.06 -4.34 -1.38
CA THR A 147 18.27 -5.59 -1.39
C THR A 147 19.02 -6.81 -0.86
N LYS A 148 20.33 -6.75 -0.62
CA LYS A 148 21.08 -7.81 0.06
C LYS A 148 20.78 -7.86 1.55
N LYS A 149 20.40 -6.73 2.15
CA LYS A 149 20.10 -6.60 3.60
C LYS A 149 18.62 -6.32 3.85
N HIS A 150 17.98 -5.62 2.97
CA HIS A 150 16.62 -5.07 3.09
C HIS A 150 15.69 -5.72 2.09
N ALA A 151 14.42 -5.38 2.16
CA ALA A 151 13.41 -5.88 1.24
C ALA A 151 12.65 -4.76 0.56
N ILE A 152 12.24 -5.01 -0.68
CA ILE A 152 11.28 -4.23 -1.43
C ILE A 152 10.07 -5.12 -1.70
N VAL A 153 8.89 -4.65 -1.29
CA VAL A 153 7.61 -5.32 -1.55
C VAL A 153 6.80 -4.47 -2.50
N ARG A 154 6.66 -4.93 -3.76
CA ARG A 154 5.79 -4.30 -4.75
C ARG A 154 4.39 -4.86 -4.60
N THR A 155 3.39 -3.97 -4.57
CA THR A 155 2.00 -4.34 -4.32
C THR A 155 1.03 -3.33 -4.93
N SER A 156 -0.25 -3.71 -4.99
CA SER A 156 -1.39 -2.84 -5.27
C SER A 156 -2.45 -3.12 -4.22
N ILE A 157 -2.98 -2.10 -3.55
CA ILE A 157 -3.76 -2.32 -2.32
C ILE A 157 -5.11 -1.62 -2.32
N TYR A 158 -6.05 -2.22 -1.56
CA TYR A 158 -7.33 -1.63 -1.19
C TYR A 158 -7.75 -2.08 0.22
N GLY A 159 -8.79 -1.46 0.76
CA GLY A 159 -9.32 -1.83 2.08
C GLY A 159 -10.11 -0.69 2.73
N TRP A 160 -10.50 -0.87 3.98
CA TRP A 160 -11.16 0.15 4.80
C TRP A 160 -10.16 1.22 5.21
N ASN A 161 -10.38 2.47 4.78
CA ASN A 161 -9.56 3.59 5.23
C ASN A 161 -10.07 4.09 6.58
N ILE A 162 -9.15 4.36 7.49
CA ILE A 162 -9.45 4.84 8.84
C ILE A 162 -9.64 6.36 8.90
N ILE A 163 -9.11 7.10 7.93
CA ILE A 163 -9.31 8.55 7.81
C ILE A 163 -10.56 8.78 6.97
N LYS A 164 -11.58 9.37 7.60
CA LYS A 164 -12.93 9.52 7.03
C LYS A 164 -12.96 10.23 5.68
N ASP A 165 -12.10 11.24 5.50
CA ASP A 165 -12.07 12.05 4.27
C ASP A 165 -11.13 11.48 3.19
N LYS A 166 -10.43 10.36 3.48
CA LYS A 166 -9.54 9.68 2.53
C LYS A 166 -10.15 8.36 2.09
N ARG A 167 -10.74 8.36 0.90
CA ARG A 167 -11.34 7.15 0.33
C ARG A 167 -10.29 6.30 -0.39
N SER A 168 -10.24 5.01 -0.09
CA SER A 168 -9.58 4.01 -0.94
C SER A 168 -10.44 3.76 -2.19
N PHE A 169 -9.88 3.05 -3.18
CA PHE A 169 -10.63 2.69 -4.37
C PHE A 169 -11.91 1.89 -4.04
N SER A 170 -11.81 0.93 -3.12
CA SER A 170 -12.96 0.13 -2.69
C SER A 170 -13.98 0.92 -1.88
N THR A 171 -13.55 1.78 -0.95
CA THR A 171 -14.49 2.59 -0.15
C THR A 171 -15.17 3.66 -0.99
N TRP A 172 -14.48 4.23 -1.98
CA TRP A 172 -15.09 5.14 -2.94
C TRP A 172 -16.25 4.47 -3.70
N ILE A 173 -16.04 3.26 -4.22
CA ILE A 173 -17.10 2.51 -4.94
C ILE A 173 -18.27 2.22 -4.00
N ILE A 174 -18.00 1.69 -2.79
CA ILE A 174 -19.05 1.33 -1.82
C ILE A 174 -19.89 2.55 -1.46
N GLU A 175 -19.26 3.67 -1.12
CA GLU A 175 -19.94 4.88 -0.67
C GLU A 175 -20.77 5.51 -1.78
N ASP A 176 -20.22 5.65 -2.99
CA ASP A 176 -20.93 6.26 -4.10
C ASP A 176 -22.12 5.39 -4.56
N LEU A 177 -21.97 4.06 -4.65
CA LEU A 177 -23.06 3.16 -4.98
C LEU A 177 -24.13 3.10 -3.89
N ARG A 178 -23.78 3.14 -2.60
CA ARG A 178 -24.75 3.24 -1.49
C ARG A 178 -25.57 4.53 -1.54
N ASN A 179 -24.98 5.58 -2.07
CA ASN A 179 -25.65 6.88 -2.27
C ASN A 179 -26.36 6.98 -3.64
N ASN A 180 -26.55 5.85 -4.34
CA ASN A 180 -27.17 5.80 -5.68
C ASN A 180 -26.47 6.69 -6.72
N LYS A 181 -25.17 6.90 -6.60
CA LYS A 181 -24.38 7.67 -7.55
C LYS A 181 -23.81 6.76 -8.63
N GLN A 182 -23.98 7.17 -9.90
CA GLN A 182 -23.28 6.54 -11.01
C GLN A 182 -21.79 6.82 -10.93
N ILE A 183 -20.98 5.78 -11.18
CA ILE A 183 -19.51 5.88 -11.23
C ILE A 183 -18.99 5.39 -12.58
N ASN A 184 -17.92 6.02 -13.07
CA ASN A 184 -17.21 5.61 -14.26
C ASN A 184 -15.95 4.86 -13.87
N VAL A 185 -15.74 3.64 -14.37
CA VAL A 185 -14.64 2.76 -13.96
C VAL A 185 -13.93 2.18 -15.18
N PHE A 186 -12.60 2.20 -15.17
CA PHE A 186 -11.77 1.79 -16.31
C PHE A 186 -11.82 0.28 -16.56
N ILE A 187 -12.05 -0.12 -17.82
CA ILE A 187 -12.02 -1.50 -18.29
C ILE A 187 -10.63 -1.98 -18.68
N ASP A 188 -9.72 -1.07 -18.96
CA ASP A 188 -8.36 -1.31 -19.48
C ASP A 188 -7.25 -0.98 -18.48
N ASN A 189 -7.59 -0.65 -17.23
CA ASN A 189 -6.64 -0.48 -16.13
C ASN A 189 -6.64 -1.73 -15.25
N ILE A 190 -5.64 -2.59 -15.44
CA ILE A 190 -5.55 -3.93 -14.83
C ILE A 190 -4.51 -3.95 -13.73
N ASN A 191 -4.86 -4.49 -12.57
CA ASN A 191 -4.01 -4.59 -11.38
C ASN A 191 -4.24 -5.92 -10.63
N SER A 192 -3.25 -6.33 -9.86
CA SER A 192 -3.40 -7.43 -8.88
C SER A 192 -3.68 -6.85 -7.49
N MET A 193 -4.86 -6.25 -7.29
CA MET A 193 -5.19 -5.53 -6.06
C MET A 193 -5.39 -6.47 -4.88
N MET A 194 -4.73 -6.20 -3.76
CA MET A 194 -4.73 -7.00 -2.54
C MET A 194 -5.37 -6.24 -1.37
N LEU A 195 -6.14 -6.96 -0.56
CA LEU A 195 -6.67 -6.40 0.70
C LEU A 195 -5.52 -6.14 1.68
N VAL A 196 -5.47 -4.94 2.26
CA VAL A 196 -4.38 -4.54 3.19
C VAL A 196 -4.22 -5.48 4.39
N ASN A 197 -5.30 -6.10 4.86
CA ASN A 197 -5.26 -7.07 5.95
C ASN A 197 -4.51 -8.35 5.55
N ASN A 198 -4.73 -8.84 4.32
CA ASN A 198 -4.02 -10.01 3.81
C ASN A 198 -2.53 -9.69 3.53
N LEU A 199 -2.24 -8.48 3.06
CA LEU A 199 -0.86 -8.02 2.94
C LEU A 199 -0.15 -7.92 4.31
N ALA A 200 -0.85 -7.46 5.36
CA ALA A 200 -0.29 -7.40 6.71
C ALA A 200 0.10 -8.80 7.23
N GLU A 201 -0.73 -9.82 6.98
CA GLU A 201 -0.43 -11.22 7.30
C GLU A 201 0.80 -11.73 6.54
N ALA A 202 0.84 -11.47 5.22
CA ALA A 202 1.97 -11.86 4.39
C ALA A 202 3.27 -11.18 4.82
N LEU A 203 3.22 -9.89 5.21
CA LEU A 203 4.37 -9.16 5.74
C LEU A 203 4.84 -9.69 7.09
N LYS A 204 3.92 -10.13 7.95
CA LYS A 204 4.29 -10.78 9.22
C LYS A 204 5.10 -12.04 8.96
N GLU A 205 4.62 -12.91 8.06
CA GLU A 205 5.37 -14.13 7.69
C GLU A 205 6.69 -13.80 7.00
N PHE A 206 6.72 -12.75 6.15
CA PHE A 206 7.94 -12.24 5.52
C PHE A 206 9.01 -11.88 6.56
N ILE A 207 8.60 -11.24 7.66
CA ILE A 207 9.45 -10.89 8.80
C ILE A 207 9.93 -12.15 9.54
N ASP A 208 9.03 -13.09 9.85
CA ASP A 208 9.37 -14.31 10.57
C ASP A 208 10.42 -15.16 9.85
N LYS A 209 10.38 -15.13 8.53
CA LYS A 209 11.32 -15.86 7.66
C LYS A 209 12.60 -15.07 7.35
N ASP A 210 12.74 -13.87 7.88
CA ASP A 210 13.86 -12.95 7.65
C ASP A 210 14.19 -12.74 6.16
N LEU A 211 13.16 -12.63 5.32
CA LEU A 211 13.31 -12.51 3.87
C LEU A 211 13.87 -11.15 3.46
N SER A 212 14.65 -11.11 2.38
CA SER A 212 15.21 -9.90 1.76
C SER A 212 15.07 -9.96 0.23
N GLY A 213 15.52 -8.91 -0.45
CA GLY A 213 15.39 -8.82 -1.91
C GLY A 213 14.08 -8.16 -2.35
N ILE A 214 13.77 -8.30 -3.64
CA ILE A 214 12.52 -7.79 -4.22
C ILE A 214 11.49 -8.92 -4.26
N MET A 215 10.26 -8.62 -3.86
CA MET A 215 9.14 -9.56 -3.91
C MET A 215 7.84 -8.85 -4.26
N ASN A 216 7.10 -9.41 -5.22
CA ASN A 216 5.75 -8.99 -5.54
C ASN A 216 4.77 -9.71 -4.61
N ILE A 217 4.12 -8.97 -3.70
CA ILE A 217 3.08 -9.49 -2.82
C ILE A 217 1.77 -8.78 -3.16
N ALA A 218 0.91 -9.46 -3.89
CA ALA A 218 -0.33 -8.93 -4.43
C ALA A 218 -1.41 -10.02 -4.47
N SER A 219 -2.60 -9.69 -4.96
CA SER A 219 -3.64 -10.69 -5.20
C SER A 219 -3.13 -11.81 -6.12
N SER A 220 -3.60 -13.04 -5.89
CA SER A 220 -3.33 -14.18 -6.80
C SER A 220 -4.01 -14.05 -8.16
N GLU A 221 -4.83 -13.01 -8.33
CA GLU A 221 -5.63 -12.74 -9.53
C GLU A 221 -5.47 -11.28 -9.94
N ALA A 222 -5.36 -11.03 -11.24
CA ALA A 222 -5.41 -9.69 -11.83
C ALA A 222 -6.82 -9.42 -12.38
N LYS A 223 -7.33 -8.21 -12.18
CA LYS A 223 -8.61 -7.76 -12.75
C LYS A 223 -8.52 -6.33 -13.23
N SER A 224 -9.36 -5.98 -14.21
CA SER A 224 -9.61 -4.59 -14.53
C SER A 224 -10.28 -3.88 -13.33
N LYS A 225 -10.12 -2.58 -13.25
CA LYS A 225 -10.81 -1.78 -12.24
C LYS A 225 -12.33 -1.96 -12.32
N TYR A 226 -12.86 -2.09 -13.54
CA TYR A 226 -14.28 -2.32 -13.79
C TYR A 226 -14.73 -3.69 -13.27
N ASP A 227 -14.02 -4.78 -13.62
CA ASP A 227 -14.40 -6.11 -13.15
C ASP A 227 -14.30 -6.24 -11.63
N PHE A 228 -13.30 -5.60 -11.04
CA PHE A 228 -13.20 -5.49 -9.58
C PHE A 228 -14.40 -4.76 -8.98
N ALA A 229 -14.83 -3.64 -9.57
CA ALA A 229 -15.96 -2.85 -9.08
C ALA A 229 -17.28 -3.63 -9.19
N VAL A 230 -17.48 -4.36 -10.30
CA VAL A 230 -18.66 -5.22 -10.51
C VAL A 230 -18.71 -6.35 -9.47
N GLU A 231 -17.57 -7.00 -9.21
CA GLU A 231 -17.50 -8.08 -8.21
C GLU A 231 -17.68 -7.55 -6.78
N LEU A 232 -17.12 -6.37 -6.48
CA LEU A 232 -17.34 -5.68 -5.22
C LEU A 232 -18.84 -5.38 -5.02
N ALA A 233 -19.50 -4.83 -6.03
CA ALA A 233 -20.93 -4.53 -5.98
C ALA A 233 -21.77 -5.80 -5.77
N ASP A 234 -21.41 -6.92 -6.41
CA ASP A 234 -22.05 -8.22 -6.20
C ASP A 234 -21.96 -8.68 -4.74
N ILE A 235 -20.76 -8.67 -4.17
CA ILE A 235 -20.49 -9.10 -2.79
C ILE A 235 -21.20 -8.19 -1.79
N PHE A 236 -21.14 -6.87 -1.99
CA PHE A 236 -21.76 -5.89 -1.09
C PHE A 236 -23.25 -5.68 -1.34
N LYS A 237 -23.84 -6.38 -2.32
CA LYS A 237 -25.26 -6.27 -2.73
C LYS A 237 -25.64 -4.84 -3.13
N LEU A 238 -24.82 -4.21 -3.95
CA LEU A 238 -25.00 -2.86 -4.49
C LEU A 238 -25.47 -2.93 -5.95
N ASP A 239 -26.07 -1.86 -6.44
CA ASP A 239 -26.56 -1.80 -7.81
C ASP A 239 -25.41 -1.68 -8.83
N LYS A 240 -25.18 -2.76 -9.56
CA LYS A 240 -24.18 -2.84 -10.64
C LYS A 240 -24.54 -1.99 -11.84
N GLY A 241 -25.81 -1.66 -12.04
CA GLY A 241 -26.28 -0.80 -13.13
C GLY A 241 -25.75 0.63 -13.06
N LEU A 242 -25.27 1.06 -11.88
CA LEU A 242 -24.64 2.36 -11.66
C LEU A 242 -23.16 2.39 -12.04
N ILE A 243 -22.54 1.25 -12.36
CA ILE A 243 -21.12 1.17 -12.75
C ILE A 243 -21.03 1.25 -14.27
N LYS A 244 -20.47 2.33 -14.80
CA LYS A 244 -20.30 2.52 -16.24
C LYS A 244 -18.85 2.23 -16.65
N PRO A 245 -18.64 1.34 -17.65
CA PRO A 245 -17.33 1.09 -18.20
C PRO A 245 -16.85 2.32 -18.99
N ILE A 246 -15.59 2.70 -18.79
CA ILE A 246 -14.89 3.69 -19.60
C ILE A 246 -13.50 3.18 -19.94
N ARG A 247 -12.91 3.70 -21.02
CA ARG A 247 -11.52 3.47 -21.37
C ARG A 247 -10.64 4.58 -20.84
N ASN A 248 -9.33 4.29 -20.68
CA ASN A 248 -8.38 5.26 -20.14
C ASN A 248 -8.26 6.51 -21.04
N ASP A 249 -8.34 6.35 -22.36
CA ASP A 249 -8.30 7.44 -23.35
C ASP A 249 -9.56 8.31 -23.37
N GLU A 250 -10.67 7.86 -22.80
CA GLU A 250 -11.93 8.59 -22.69
C GLU A 250 -12.00 9.52 -21.47
N SER A 251 -11.04 9.47 -20.57
CA SER A 251 -11.05 10.25 -19.33
C SER A 251 -10.01 11.38 -19.37
N PRO A 252 -10.41 12.65 -19.30
CA PRO A 252 -9.49 13.76 -19.26
C PRO A 252 -8.49 13.64 -18.09
N GLY A 253 -7.19 13.80 -18.38
CA GLY A 253 -6.12 13.73 -17.36
C GLY A 253 -5.79 12.33 -16.86
N SER A 254 -6.27 11.26 -17.49
CA SER A 254 -5.95 9.88 -17.15
C SER A 254 -4.71 9.35 -17.87
N ASP A 255 -4.17 10.11 -18.77
CA ASP A 255 -3.12 9.87 -19.75
C ASP A 255 -1.83 9.28 -19.17
N LYS A 256 -1.60 9.44 -17.87
CA LYS A 256 -0.40 8.92 -17.19
C LYS A 256 -0.66 7.68 -16.31
N ARG A 257 -1.77 6.98 -16.53
CA ARG A 257 -2.02 5.70 -15.84
C ARG A 257 -1.63 4.53 -16.72
N PRO A 258 -0.75 3.65 -16.24
CA PRO A 258 -0.41 2.46 -17.00
C PRO A 258 -1.63 1.53 -17.15
N LEU A 259 -1.72 0.80 -18.28
CA LEU A 259 -2.88 -0.04 -18.58
C LEU A 259 -2.86 -1.33 -17.78
N ASP A 260 -1.86 -2.19 -17.97
CA ASP A 260 -1.77 -3.48 -17.26
C ASP A 260 -0.49 -3.56 -16.43
N VAL A 261 -0.61 -3.28 -15.15
CA VAL A 261 0.47 -3.39 -14.17
C VAL A 261 0.28 -4.57 -13.23
N SER A 262 -0.46 -5.58 -13.67
CA SER A 262 -0.60 -6.81 -12.90
C SER A 262 0.76 -7.40 -12.54
N LEU A 263 0.84 -8.01 -11.34
CA LEU A 263 2.06 -8.55 -10.77
C LEU A 263 2.01 -10.07 -10.75
N SER A 264 3.08 -10.72 -11.18
CA SER A 264 3.31 -12.14 -10.93
C SER A 264 3.63 -12.35 -9.45
N THR A 265 2.89 -13.23 -8.81
CA THR A 265 3.07 -13.60 -7.40
C THR A 265 3.72 -14.98 -7.22
N LEU A 266 4.27 -15.55 -8.27
CA LEU A 266 4.85 -16.91 -8.23
C LEU A 266 5.95 -17.05 -7.18
N LYS A 267 6.86 -16.08 -7.10
CA LYS A 267 7.93 -16.05 -6.11
C LYS A 267 7.37 -15.98 -4.69
N ALA A 268 6.44 -15.07 -4.40
CA ALA A 268 5.82 -14.96 -3.09
C ALA A 268 5.11 -16.26 -2.70
N ARG A 269 4.35 -16.86 -3.61
CA ARG A 269 3.62 -18.12 -3.38
C ARG A 269 4.53 -19.34 -3.19
N SER A 270 5.76 -19.32 -3.69
CA SER A 270 6.73 -20.39 -3.45
C SER A 270 7.40 -20.31 -2.08
N VAL A 271 7.39 -19.13 -1.47
CA VAL A 271 8.10 -18.85 -0.20
C VAL A 271 7.14 -18.68 0.98
N LEU A 272 6.02 -18.00 0.78
CA LEU A 272 5.03 -17.72 1.82
C LEU A 272 4.00 -18.85 1.92
N ARG A 273 3.63 -19.21 3.17
CA ARG A 273 2.50 -20.10 3.47
C ARG A 273 1.18 -19.33 3.50
N THR A 274 1.25 -18.05 3.82
CA THR A 274 0.10 -17.14 3.81
C THR A 274 -0.54 -17.17 2.43
N LYS A 275 -1.81 -17.55 2.37
CA LYS A 275 -2.57 -17.57 1.11
C LYS A 275 -2.73 -16.13 0.60
N LEU A 276 -2.23 -15.86 -0.61
CA LEU A 276 -2.54 -14.62 -1.32
C LEU A 276 -3.95 -14.79 -1.92
N LEU A 277 -4.92 -14.11 -1.33
CA LEU A 277 -6.33 -14.24 -1.69
C LEU A 277 -6.58 -13.74 -3.11
N ASN A 278 -7.52 -14.38 -3.84
CA ASN A 278 -8.07 -13.83 -5.06
C ASN A 278 -9.03 -12.67 -4.75
N VAL A 279 -9.53 -11.99 -5.77
CA VAL A 279 -10.37 -10.79 -5.60
C VAL A 279 -11.64 -11.12 -4.83
N ARG A 280 -12.34 -12.23 -5.18
CA ARG A 280 -13.60 -12.61 -4.52
C ARG A 280 -13.41 -12.93 -3.03
N GLU A 281 -12.41 -13.72 -2.72
CA GLU A 281 -12.09 -14.11 -1.33
C GLU A 281 -11.76 -12.87 -0.48
N SER A 282 -10.93 -11.98 -1.02
CA SER A 282 -10.50 -10.77 -0.31
C SER A 282 -11.62 -9.73 -0.15
N LEU A 283 -12.52 -9.60 -1.13
CA LEU A 283 -13.72 -8.76 -1.01
C LEU A 283 -14.72 -9.33 -0.01
N SER A 284 -14.94 -10.65 0.01
CA SER A 284 -15.76 -11.30 1.02
C SER A 284 -15.23 -11.04 2.42
N ARG A 285 -13.92 -11.17 2.61
CA ARG A 285 -13.26 -10.83 3.87
C ARG A 285 -13.37 -9.34 4.22
N MET A 286 -13.25 -8.45 3.25
CA MET A 286 -13.45 -7.02 3.49
C MET A 286 -14.87 -6.72 3.99
N LYS A 287 -15.89 -7.42 3.48
CA LYS A 287 -17.26 -7.31 3.95
C LYS A 287 -17.44 -7.86 5.36
N GLU A 288 -16.81 -8.99 5.69
CA GLU A 288 -16.81 -9.54 7.05
C GLU A 288 -16.20 -8.55 8.06
N LEU A 289 -15.11 -7.88 7.71
CA LEU A 289 -14.48 -6.84 8.53
C LEU A 289 -15.44 -5.66 8.80
N GLU A 290 -16.31 -5.30 7.87
CA GLU A 290 -17.35 -4.29 8.09
C GLU A 290 -18.33 -4.74 9.18
N TYR A 291 -18.83 -5.97 9.10
CA TYR A 291 -19.73 -6.54 10.12
C TYR A 291 -19.07 -6.69 11.50
N GLN A 292 -17.78 -6.92 11.55
CA GLN A 292 -16.99 -7.02 12.78
C GLN A 292 -16.59 -5.65 13.35
N ASP A 293 -17.12 -4.56 12.80
CA ASP A 293 -16.79 -3.19 13.22
C ASP A 293 -15.29 -2.89 13.22
N TYR A 294 -14.59 -3.39 12.19
CA TYR A 294 -13.12 -3.25 12.06
C TYR A 294 -12.62 -1.84 12.37
N LEU A 295 -13.35 -0.81 11.90
CA LEU A 295 -12.96 0.59 12.09
C LEU A 295 -13.01 1.05 13.55
N LYS A 296 -13.73 0.35 14.44
CA LYS A 296 -13.76 0.66 15.89
C LYS A 296 -12.42 0.40 16.60
N ASN A 297 -11.51 -0.34 15.97
CA ASN A 297 -10.15 -0.56 16.50
C ASN A 297 -9.26 0.69 16.43
N PHE A 298 -9.72 1.72 15.72
CA PHE A 298 -8.94 2.93 15.47
C PHE A 298 -9.66 4.15 16.02
N LYS A 299 -8.90 5.05 16.63
CA LYS A 299 -9.37 6.37 17.02
C LYS A 299 -8.50 7.44 16.35
N VAL A 300 -9.11 8.20 15.46
CA VAL A 300 -8.46 9.40 14.88
C VAL A 300 -8.55 10.51 15.93
N VAL A 301 -7.44 11.17 16.23
CA VAL A 301 -7.29 12.18 17.32
C VAL A 301 -6.90 13.52 16.73
#